data_ff8f57878e0108f72af63660081e5d8a
#
_entry.id   ff8f57878e0108f72af63660081e5d8a
#
_cell.length_a   1.000
_cell.length_b   1.000
_cell.length_c   1.000
_cell.angle_alpha   90.00
_cell.angle_beta   90.00
_cell.angle_gamma   90.00
#
_symmetry.space_group_name_H-M   'P 1'
#
loop_
_entity.id
_entity.type
_entity.pdbx_description
1 polymer ?
#
loop_
_entity_poly.entity_id
_entity_poly.type
_entity_poly.pdbx_seq_one_letter_code
_entity_poly.pdbx_strand_id
1 'polypeptide(L)'
;MKNYNVSDEPVTKVAVDIDDIKDTSREKSLNKECVFLMAGRMIYRKGLDFLFDALMRIPQETRYQVRVVGDGPELEHLRKRCKDNLNLSEHVHCMGSIPYMEMEKEYACADVFIMPSIRETTGTVLLEAMSKGIPVITINKFGGATLFDENTGWLYEGNSKEEY
;
A
#
# COMPACT_ATOMS: atom_id res chain seq x y z
N MET A 1 -20.22 31.18 5.19
CA MET A 1 -19.09 30.57 4.49
C MET A 1 -17.81 31.06 5.11
N LYS A 2 -17.06 30.21 5.82
CA LYS A 2 -15.75 30.57 6.37
C LYS A 2 -14.70 30.23 5.32
N ASN A 3 -14.06 31.25 4.76
CA ASN A 3 -12.90 31.09 3.90
C ASN A 3 -11.73 30.58 4.76
N TYR A 4 -11.32 29.35 4.54
CA TYR A 4 -10.04 28.86 5.02
C TYR A 4 -8.97 29.35 4.04
N ASN A 5 -8.21 30.33 4.44
CA ASN A 5 -6.94 30.65 3.77
C ASN A 5 -6.02 29.44 3.99
N VAL A 6 -5.73 28.73 2.91
CA VAL A 6 -4.61 27.79 2.87
C VAL A 6 -3.37 28.67 2.87
N SER A 7 -2.63 28.69 3.97
CA SER A 7 -1.33 29.34 4.02
C SER A 7 -0.39 28.59 3.06
N ASP A 8 0.32 29.34 2.20
CA ASP A 8 1.41 28.88 1.34
C ASP A 8 2.67 28.52 2.18
N GLU A 9 2.49 27.79 3.27
CA GLU A 9 3.64 27.24 4.01
C GLU A 9 4.26 26.12 3.20
N PRO A 10 5.59 26.12 3.02
CA PRO A 10 6.26 25.08 2.28
C PRO A 10 6.02 23.74 2.98
N VAL A 11 5.47 22.79 2.24
CA VAL A 11 5.32 21.39 2.67
C VAL A 11 6.68 20.95 3.20
N THR A 12 6.76 20.65 4.49
CA THR A 12 7.98 20.11 5.10
C THR A 12 8.26 18.79 4.39
N LYS A 13 9.29 18.77 3.54
CA LYS A 13 9.76 17.53 2.92
C LYS A 13 10.24 16.64 4.04
N VAL A 14 9.55 15.51 4.25
CA VAL A 14 10.07 14.45 5.11
C VAL A 14 11.30 13.90 4.39
N ALA A 15 12.48 14.20 4.91
CA ALA A 15 13.72 13.64 4.39
C ALA A 15 13.75 12.15 4.77
N VAL A 16 13.72 11.27 3.77
CA VAL A 16 14.14 9.88 3.90
C VAL A 16 15.62 9.86 3.57
N ASP A 17 16.43 9.23 4.41
CA ASP A 17 17.86 9.09 4.17
C ASP A 17 18.05 8.15 2.97
N ILE A 18 18.52 8.70 1.86
CA ILE A 18 18.61 7.98 0.57
C ILE A 18 19.89 7.12 0.52
N ASP A 19 20.82 7.33 1.45
CA ASP A 19 22.12 6.64 1.47
C ASP A 19 22.01 5.14 1.81
N ASP A 20 20.85 4.68 2.30
CA ASP A 20 20.57 3.26 2.57
C ASP A 20 19.94 2.50 1.38
N ILE A 21 19.78 3.13 0.21
CA ILE A 21 19.27 2.44 -0.99
C ILE A 21 20.37 1.51 -1.54
N LYS A 22 20.37 0.29 -1.05
CA LYS A 22 21.14 -0.78 -1.68
C LYS A 22 20.44 -1.18 -2.97
N ASP A 23 21.19 -1.13 -4.08
CA ASP A 23 20.75 -1.67 -5.37
C ASP A 23 20.38 -3.15 -5.18
N THR A 24 19.10 -3.41 -4.99
CA THR A 24 18.55 -4.76 -4.94
C THR A 24 18.02 -5.11 -6.32
N SER A 25 18.95 -5.25 -7.30
CA SER A 25 18.62 -5.90 -8.57
C SER A 25 18.22 -7.34 -8.28
N ARG A 26 16.92 -7.55 -8.07
CA ARG A 26 16.35 -8.88 -7.88
C ARG A 26 16.25 -9.58 -9.23
N GLU A 27 17.02 -10.65 -9.42
CA GLU A 27 16.73 -11.62 -10.48
C GLU A 27 15.33 -12.21 -10.25
N LYS A 28 14.35 -11.74 -11.03
CA LYS A 28 12.99 -12.26 -10.98
C LYS A 28 12.96 -13.63 -11.65
N SER A 29 12.74 -14.67 -10.88
CA SER A 29 12.33 -15.97 -11.40
C SER A 29 10.94 -15.86 -12.01
N LEU A 30 10.79 -16.15 -13.29
CA LEU A 30 9.53 -16.11 -14.06
C LEU A 30 8.40 -17.00 -13.50
N ASN A 31 8.69 -17.86 -12.54
CA ASN A 31 7.74 -18.80 -11.93
C ASN A 31 7.40 -18.46 -10.47
N LYS A 32 7.84 -17.31 -9.98
CA LYS A 32 7.60 -16.91 -8.59
C LYS A 32 6.24 -16.20 -8.46
N GLU A 33 5.54 -16.52 -7.39
CA GLU A 33 4.35 -15.81 -6.95
C GLU A 33 4.66 -14.34 -6.67
N CYS A 34 3.82 -13.42 -7.17
CA CYS A 34 4.00 -11.98 -6.94
C CYS A 34 3.54 -11.61 -5.53
N VAL A 35 4.41 -11.01 -4.72
CA VAL A 35 4.12 -10.62 -3.35
C VAL A 35 3.82 -9.12 -3.28
N PHE A 36 2.58 -8.80 -2.94
CA PHE A 36 2.14 -7.44 -2.63
C PHE A 36 2.23 -7.20 -1.13
N LEU A 37 2.79 -6.06 -0.74
CA LEU A 37 2.83 -5.61 0.64
C LEU A 37 1.94 -4.37 0.82
N MET A 38 1.10 -4.40 1.84
CA MET A 38 0.39 -3.24 2.37
C MET A 38 0.78 -3.08 3.84
N ALA A 39 1.22 -1.90 4.24
CA ALA A 39 1.57 -1.63 5.63
C ALA A 39 0.95 -0.32 6.12
N GLY A 40 0.50 -0.32 7.38
CA GLY A 40 -0.05 0.86 8.02
C GLY A 40 -1.17 0.58 8.99
N ARG A 41 -1.78 1.66 9.48
CA ARG A 41 -2.90 1.53 10.42
C ARG A 41 -4.17 1.05 9.72
N MET A 42 -4.82 0.01 10.24
CA MET A 42 -6.05 -0.57 9.68
C MET A 42 -7.27 0.27 10.05
N ILE A 43 -7.48 1.34 9.28
CA ILE A 43 -8.59 2.29 9.41
C ILE A 43 -9.25 2.49 8.04
N TYR A 44 -10.53 2.83 8.02
CA TYR A 44 -11.35 2.99 6.82
C TYR A 44 -10.65 3.77 5.69
N ARG A 45 -10.06 4.94 6.01
CA ARG A 45 -9.40 5.78 5.01
C ARG A 45 -8.18 5.16 4.32
N LYS A 46 -7.68 4.01 4.79
CA LYS A 46 -6.62 3.24 4.13
C LYS A 46 -7.11 2.43 2.94
N GLY A 47 -8.44 2.39 2.71
CA GLY A 47 -9.03 1.85 1.49
C GLY A 47 -8.89 0.33 1.33
N LEU A 48 -8.73 -0.42 2.43
CA LEU A 48 -8.54 -1.87 2.36
C LEU A 48 -9.75 -2.61 1.82
N ASP A 49 -10.96 -2.09 2.05
CA ASP A 49 -12.17 -2.68 1.46
C ASP A 49 -12.14 -2.61 -0.06
N PHE A 50 -11.69 -1.49 -0.65
CA PHE A 50 -11.53 -1.39 -2.10
C PHE A 50 -10.47 -2.35 -2.63
N LEU A 51 -9.36 -2.51 -1.91
CA LEU A 51 -8.35 -3.50 -2.25
C LEU A 51 -8.95 -4.91 -2.26
N PHE A 52 -9.68 -5.29 -1.22
CA PHE A 52 -10.28 -6.61 -1.11
C PHE A 52 -11.35 -6.85 -2.19
N ASP A 53 -12.15 -5.84 -2.52
CA ASP A 53 -13.12 -5.91 -3.62
C ASP A 53 -12.44 -6.11 -4.99
N ALA A 54 -11.28 -5.50 -5.19
CA ALA A 54 -10.48 -5.70 -6.39
C ALA A 54 -9.87 -7.12 -6.42
N LEU A 55 -9.32 -7.59 -5.30
CA LEU A 55 -8.72 -8.92 -5.19
C LEU A 55 -9.73 -10.05 -5.44
N MET A 56 -10.99 -9.89 -4.99
CA MET A 56 -12.05 -10.88 -5.26
C MET A 56 -12.38 -11.04 -6.75
N ARG A 57 -11.96 -10.10 -7.61
CA ARG A 57 -12.18 -10.15 -9.05
C ARG A 57 -11.00 -10.76 -9.82
N ILE A 58 -9.88 -11.00 -9.15
CA ILE A 58 -8.71 -11.64 -9.78
C ILE A 58 -9.04 -13.12 -9.98
N PRO A 59 -8.74 -13.70 -11.18
CA PRO A 59 -8.91 -15.12 -11.42
C PRO A 59 -8.16 -15.96 -10.40
N GLN A 60 -8.79 -17.03 -9.90
CA GLN A 60 -8.27 -17.86 -8.82
C GLN A 60 -6.92 -18.54 -9.16
N GLU A 61 -6.69 -18.83 -10.45
CA GLU A 61 -5.44 -19.40 -10.95
C GLU A 61 -4.25 -18.42 -10.96
N THR A 62 -4.49 -17.14 -10.69
CA THR A 62 -3.43 -16.12 -10.67
C THR A 62 -2.54 -16.32 -9.45
N ARG A 63 -1.24 -16.41 -9.64
CA ARG A 63 -0.28 -16.61 -8.55
C ARG A 63 0.14 -15.30 -7.92
N TYR A 64 -0.41 -14.99 -6.77
CA TYR A 64 -0.04 -13.80 -5.99
C TYR A 64 -0.29 -14.02 -4.49
N GLN A 65 0.36 -13.21 -3.67
CA GLN A 65 0.07 -13.08 -2.23
C GLN A 65 -0.05 -11.60 -1.87
N VAL A 66 -0.93 -11.29 -0.94
CA VAL A 66 -1.06 -9.96 -0.34
C VAL A 66 -0.78 -10.06 1.15
N ARG A 67 0.27 -9.39 1.59
CA ARG A 67 0.66 -9.33 3.02
C ARG A 67 0.19 -8.00 3.58
N VAL A 68 -0.75 -8.06 4.53
CA VAL A 68 -1.35 -6.87 5.16
C VAL A 68 -0.79 -6.75 6.57
N VAL A 69 0.07 -5.75 6.79
CA VAL A 69 0.79 -5.53 8.05
C VAL A 69 0.28 -4.27 8.75
N GLY A 70 -0.12 -4.42 9.99
CA GLY A 70 -0.58 -3.34 10.86
C GLY A 70 -1.79 -3.70 11.66
N ASP A 71 -2.20 -2.78 12.52
CA ASP A 71 -3.32 -2.95 13.43
C ASP A 71 -4.28 -1.75 13.38
N GLY A 72 -5.51 -1.96 13.83
CA GLY A 72 -6.54 -0.94 13.89
C GLY A 72 -7.95 -1.50 13.89
N PRO A 73 -8.96 -0.64 14.04
CA PRO A 73 -10.36 -1.05 14.18
C PRO A 73 -10.90 -1.89 13.02
N GLU A 74 -10.34 -1.75 11.81
CA GLU A 74 -10.80 -2.52 10.63
C GLU A 74 -10.20 -3.93 10.53
N LEU A 75 -9.17 -4.26 11.33
CA LEU A 75 -8.45 -5.52 11.18
C LEU A 75 -9.34 -6.77 11.32
N GLU A 76 -10.23 -6.80 12.31
CA GLU A 76 -11.12 -7.94 12.50
C GLU A 76 -12.17 -8.05 11.39
N HIS A 77 -12.65 -6.93 10.89
CA HIS A 77 -13.53 -6.90 9.72
C HIS A 77 -12.82 -7.51 8.49
N LEU A 78 -11.58 -7.11 8.23
CA LEU A 78 -10.78 -7.64 7.11
C LEU A 78 -10.49 -9.14 7.26
N ARG A 79 -10.15 -9.60 8.47
CA ARG A 79 -9.94 -11.02 8.76
C ARG A 79 -11.22 -11.84 8.53
N LYS A 80 -12.38 -11.28 8.86
CA LYS A 80 -13.66 -11.92 8.58
C LYS A 80 -13.89 -12.03 7.08
N ARG A 81 -13.65 -10.97 6.31
CA ARG A 81 -13.77 -11.01 4.85
C ARG A 81 -12.87 -12.09 4.23
N CYS A 82 -11.63 -12.23 4.72
CA CYS A 82 -10.75 -13.33 4.28
C CYS A 82 -11.36 -14.70 4.54
N LYS A 83 -11.96 -14.94 5.72
CA LYS A 83 -12.59 -16.23 6.04
C LYS A 83 -13.82 -16.53 5.20
N ASP A 84 -14.59 -15.50 4.86
CA ASP A 84 -15.87 -15.64 4.16
C ASP A 84 -15.70 -15.75 2.62
N ASN A 85 -14.50 -15.54 2.09
CA ASN A 85 -14.21 -15.60 0.65
C ASN A 85 -12.98 -16.45 0.35
N LEU A 86 -13.13 -17.48 -0.48
CA LEU A 86 -12.08 -18.46 -0.77
C LEU A 86 -10.84 -17.79 -1.41
N ASN A 87 -11.04 -16.91 -2.40
CA ASN A 87 -9.93 -16.22 -3.06
C ASN A 87 -9.13 -15.36 -2.09
N LEU A 88 -9.82 -14.61 -1.20
CA LEU A 88 -9.12 -13.83 -0.18
C LEU A 88 -8.41 -14.72 0.85
N SER A 89 -9.02 -15.85 1.27
CA SER A 89 -8.42 -16.75 2.27
C SER A 89 -7.14 -17.44 1.79
N GLU A 90 -7.04 -17.68 0.49
CA GLU A 90 -5.88 -18.33 -0.12
C GLU A 90 -4.73 -17.35 -0.37
N HIS A 91 -5.05 -16.09 -0.66
CA HIS A 91 -4.06 -15.12 -1.14
C HIS A 91 -3.75 -13.98 -0.18
N VAL A 92 -4.60 -13.70 0.84
CA VAL A 92 -4.45 -12.53 1.72
C VAL A 92 -4.08 -12.94 3.15
N HIS A 93 -2.97 -12.41 3.64
CA HIS A 93 -2.44 -12.66 4.98
C HIS A 93 -2.53 -11.39 5.84
N CYS A 94 -3.56 -11.31 6.71
CA CYS A 94 -3.72 -10.22 7.68
C CYS A 94 -2.84 -10.49 8.92
N MET A 95 -1.60 -10.03 8.91
CA MET A 95 -0.56 -10.34 9.89
C MET A 95 -0.75 -9.64 11.24
N GLY A 96 -1.50 -8.53 11.27
CA GLY A 96 -1.57 -7.67 12.44
C GLY A 96 -0.32 -6.80 12.58
N SER A 97 -0.12 -6.24 13.77
CA SER A 97 1.09 -5.45 14.07
C SER A 97 2.29 -6.36 14.24
N ILE A 98 3.40 -6.02 13.62
CA ILE A 98 4.69 -6.70 13.79
C ILE A 98 5.73 -5.73 14.34
N PRO A 99 6.82 -6.21 14.99
CA PRO A 99 7.93 -5.37 15.40
C PRO A 99 8.56 -4.64 14.21
N TYR A 100 8.99 -3.40 14.42
CA TYR A 100 9.62 -2.59 13.36
C TYR A 100 10.79 -3.30 12.68
N MET A 101 11.61 -4.02 13.45
CA MET A 101 12.74 -4.80 12.92
C MET A 101 12.32 -5.93 11.94
N GLU A 102 11.07 -6.39 12.03
CA GLU A 102 10.54 -7.41 11.12
C GLU A 102 10.00 -6.80 9.82
N MET A 103 9.68 -5.49 9.81
CA MET A 103 9.26 -4.79 8.60
C MET A 103 10.30 -4.86 7.48
N GLU A 104 11.61 -4.87 7.82
CA GLU A 104 12.68 -5.04 6.84
C GLU A 104 12.55 -6.32 6.03
N LYS A 105 12.13 -7.42 6.69
CA LYS A 105 11.90 -8.70 6.01
C LYS A 105 10.67 -8.64 5.10
N GLU A 106 9.62 -7.95 5.53
CA GLU A 106 8.40 -7.76 4.74
C GLU A 106 8.70 -6.94 3.49
N TYR A 107 9.40 -5.82 3.62
CA TYR A 107 9.87 -5.06 2.47
C TYR A 107 10.80 -5.89 1.57
N ALA A 108 11.72 -6.66 2.18
CA ALA A 108 12.63 -7.51 1.43
C ALA A 108 11.92 -8.61 0.63
N CYS A 109 10.76 -9.07 1.03
CA CYS A 109 9.97 -10.10 0.33
C CYS A 109 8.99 -9.51 -0.68
N ALA A 110 8.62 -8.23 -0.56
CA ALA A 110 7.62 -7.60 -1.41
C ALA A 110 8.13 -7.33 -2.83
N ASP A 111 7.36 -7.67 -3.84
CA ASP A 111 7.61 -7.29 -5.23
C ASP A 111 6.94 -5.96 -5.58
N VAL A 112 5.83 -5.62 -4.91
CA VAL A 112 5.05 -4.39 -5.11
C VAL A 112 4.49 -3.94 -3.75
N PHE A 113 4.53 -2.64 -3.48
CA PHE A 113 3.84 -2.04 -2.35
C PHE A 113 2.50 -1.45 -2.80
N ILE A 114 1.41 -1.79 -2.10
CA ILE A 114 0.07 -1.26 -2.40
C ILE A 114 -0.37 -0.31 -1.28
N MET A 115 -0.75 0.91 -1.66
CA MET A 115 -1.34 1.88 -0.75
C MET A 115 -2.66 2.41 -1.31
N PRO A 116 -3.80 1.73 -1.09
CA PRO A 116 -5.10 2.09 -1.63
C PRO A 116 -5.78 3.23 -0.84
N SER A 117 -5.01 4.06 -0.13
CA SER A 117 -5.51 5.08 0.78
C SER A 117 -6.39 6.10 0.07
N ILE A 118 -7.62 6.26 0.55
CA ILE A 118 -8.59 7.25 0.07
C ILE A 118 -8.11 8.66 0.43
N ARG A 119 -7.44 8.80 1.57
CA ARG A 119 -6.90 10.06 2.05
C ARG A 119 -5.59 9.83 2.80
N GLU A 120 -4.50 10.30 2.22
CA GLU A 120 -3.16 10.21 2.79
C GLU A 120 -2.54 11.62 2.91
N THR A 121 -1.94 11.92 4.06
CA THR A 121 -1.30 13.22 4.29
C THR A 121 0.18 13.21 3.95
N THR A 122 0.92 12.22 4.39
CA THR A 122 2.39 12.15 4.25
C THR A 122 2.91 10.88 3.61
N GLY A 123 2.19 9.76 3.72
CA GLY A 123 2.57 8.49 3.08
C GLY A 123 3.96 7.97 3.46
N THR A 124 4.39 8.09 4.75
CA THR A 124 5.73 7.66 5.18
C THR A 124 6.08 6.23 4.78
N VAL A 125 5.13 5.30 4.92
CA VAL A 125 5.32 3.89 4.49
C VAL A 125 5.51 3.75 2.97
N LEU A 126 4.97 4.69 2.19
CA LEU A 126 5.20 4.77 0.76
C LEU A 126 6.66 5.15 0.47
N LEU A 127 7.17 6.18 1.14
CA LEU A 127 8.57 6.60 1.03
C LEU A 127 9.52 5.50 1.50
N GLU A 128 9.19 4.78 2.56
CA GLU A 128 9.95 3.61 3.02
C GLU A 128 10.03 2.53 1.93
N ALA A 129 8.91 2.18 1.30
CA ALA A 129 8.88 1.20 0.21
C ALA A 129 9.71 1.67 -1.00
N MET A 130 9.54 2.93 -1.40
CA MET A 130 10.29 3.53 -2.51
C MET A 130 11.79 3.60 -2.24
N SER A 131 12.22 3.92 -1.00
CA SER A 131 13.62 3.94 -0.59
C SER A 131 14.30 2.57 -0.69
N LYS A 132 13.50 1.49 -0.72
CA LYS A 132 13.97 0.10 -0.89
C LYS A 132 13.85 -0.39 -2.34
N GLY A 133 13.57 0.50 -3.27
CA GLY A 133 13.40 0.17 -4.70
C GLY A 133 12.15 -0.67 -4.99
N ILE A 134 11.15 -0.67 -4.10
CA ILE A 134 9.90 -1.41 -4.31
C ILE A 134 8.95 -0.51 -5.09
N PRO A 135 8.48 -0.94 -6.28
CA PRO A 135 7.48 -0.20 -7.04
C PRO A 135 6.16 -0.12 -6.28
N VAL A 136 5.45 0.98 -6.43
CA VAL A 136 4.26 1.27 -5.65
C VAL A 136 3.02 1.40 -6.52
N ILE A 137 1.89 0.89 -6.03
CA ILE A 137 0.55 1.14 -6.56
C ILE A 137 -0.21 2.00 -5.56
N THR A 138 -0.69 3.17 -5.97
CA THR A 138 -1.49 4.05 -5.12
C THR A 138 -2.57 4.76 -5.93
N ILE A 139 -3.52 5.41 -5.23
CA ILE A 139 -4.58 6.21 -5.86
C ILE A 139 -4.01 7.59 -6.18
N ASN A 140 -4.32 8.11 -7.39
CA ASN A 140 -3.92 9.46 -7.83
C ASN A 140 -4.74 10.55 -7.12
N LYS A 141 -4.61 10.61 -5.79
CA LYS A 141 -5.25 11.64 -4.96
C LYS A 141 -4.37 11.97 -3.75
N PHE A 142 -4.35 13.24 -3.36
CA PHE A 142 -3.69 13.76 -2.15
C PHE A 142 -2.16 13.56 -2.11
N GLY A 143 -1.58 13.64 -0.92
CA GLY A 143 -0.13 13.68 -0.71
C GLY A 143 0.66 12.49 -1.28
N GLY A 144 0.06 11.30 -1.39
CA GLY A 144 0.71 10.15 -2.02
C GLY A 144 1.03 10.37 -3.50
N ALA A 145 0.11 11.00 -4.23
CA ALA A 145 0.29 11.25 -5.67
C ALA A 145 1.42 12.26 -5.98
N THR A 146 1.71 13.19 -5.07
CA THR A 146 2.77 14.21 -5.27
C THR A 146 4.19 13.64 -5.19
N LEU A 147 4.33 12.40 -4.71
CA LEU A 147 5.61 11.70 -4.59
C LEU A 147 5.95 10.86 -5.82
N PHE A 148 5.02 10.77 -6.78
CA PHE A 148 5.13 9.90 -7.93
C PHE A 148 5.71 10.62 -9.15
N ASP A 149 6.56 9.88 -9.87
CA ASP A 149 6.90 10.10 -11.26
C ASP A 149 6.70 8.78 -12.04
N GLU A 150 6.91 8.83 -13.35
CA GLU A 150 6.74 7.68 -14.25
C GLU A 150 7.67 6.48 -13.95
N ASN A 151 8.71 6.67 -13.10
CA ASN A 151 9.69 5.65 -12.75
C ASN A 151 9.41 4.99 -11.40
N THR A 152 8.51 5.53 -10.59
CA THR A 152 8.32 5.11 -9.19
C THR A 152 7.17 4.13 -8.99
N GLY A 153 6.25 3.99 -9.95
CA GLY A 153 5.14 3.05 -9.84
C GLY A 153 3.91 3.44 -10.66
N TRP A 154 2.74 3.00 -10.22
CA TRP A 154 1.48 3.23 -10.91
C TRP A 154 0.51 4.03 -10.07
N LEU A 155 -0.07 5.07 -10.67
CA LEU A 155 -1.16 5.83 -10.12
C LEU A 155 -2.48 5.29 -10.68
N TYR A 156 -3.40 4.92 -9.80
CA TYR A 156 -4.76 4.57 -10.17
C TYR A 156 -5.65 5.82 -10.12
N GLU A 157 -6.29 6.14 -11.23
CA GLU A 157 -7.31 7.18 -11.31
C GLU A 157 -8.62 6.62 -10.75
N GLY A 158 -8.89 6.86 -9.47
CA GLY A 158 -10.20 6.50 -8.89
C GLY A 158 -11.31 7.29 -9.57
N ASN A 159 -12.40 6.64 -9.96
CA ASN A 159 -13.61 7.31 -10.48
C ASN A 159 -14.18 8.24 -9.40
N SER A 160 -14.01 9.54 -9.59
CA SER A 160 -14.10 10.57 -8.57
C SER A 160 -15.49 11.16 -8.38
N LYS A 161 -16.56 10.61 -8.93
CA LYS A 161 -17.86 11.30 -8.93
C LYS A 161 -18.99 10.66 -8.11
N GLU A 162 -18.84 9.46 -7.59
CA GLU A 162 -19.97 8.74 -6.96
C GLU A 162 -19.70 8.18 -5.57
N GLU A 163 -18.55 8.42 -4.93
CA GLU A 163 -18.20 7.74 -3.68
C GLU A 163 -17.77 8.65 -2.53
N TYR A 164 -18.39 9.84 -2.40
CA TYR A 164 -18.21 10.68 -1.20
C TYR A 164 -19.56 11.23 -0.71
#